data_3781bee19c598519d0033001eb3867d3
#
_entry.id   3781bee19c598519d0033001eb3867d3
#
_cell.length_a   1.000
_cell.length_b   1.000
_cell.length_c   1.000
_cell.angle_alpha   90.00
_cell.angle_beta   90.00
_cell.angle_gamma   90.00
#
_symmetry.space_group_name_H-M   'P 1'
#
loop_
_entity.id
_entity.type
_entity.pdbx_description
1 polymer ?
#
loop_
_entity_poly.entity_id
_entity_poly.type
_entity_poly.pdbx_seq_one_letter_code
_entity_poly.pdbx_strand_id
1 'polypeptide(L)'
;MRISDDRYTRERARMELALRFLSHEARTQTIRAWTGLSDDRIRKLYRAYMSQTRRHLPRHRGKSPHQIAYFTRSQRLQQESAVLASVLSLLGVVRASVPAGASPAARPTLSGAARVPARVIVPGAPATTSLADVSGSALPGLTRGELLCEAFEAFRLLLPSAQISFEHAVFLATALARGDQLRLGGCSDCGSLVVTERFTLRAVRCPHCAGTAQSRS
;
A
#
# COMPACT_ATOMS: atom_id res chain seq x y z
N MET A 1 20.60 -32.72 1.41
CA MET A 1 20.17 -31.98 2.61
C MET A 1 19.60 -30.58 2.35
N ARG A 2 19.74 -29.96 1.15
CA ARG A 2 19.28 -28.59 0.86
C ARG A 2 17.76 -28.40 0.65
N ILE A 3 17.03 -29.43 0.23
CA ILE A 3 15.58 -29.31 -0.10
C ILE A 3 14.69 -29.18 1.14
N SER A 4 15.05 -29.79 2.26
CA SER A 4 14.29 -29.68 3.51
C SER A 4 14.45 -28.31 4.18
N ASP A 5 15.62 -27.68 4.05
CA ASP A 5 15.92 -26.37 4.62
C ASP A 5 15.11 -25.25 3.93
N ASP A 6 15.03 -25.30 2.61
CA ASP A 6 14.26 -24.34 1.81
C ASP A 6 12.74 -24.46 2.08
N ARG A 7 12.24 -25.69 2.25
CA ARG A 7 10.84 -25.94 2.60
C ARG A 7 10.50 -25.40 4.00
N TYR A 8 11.38 -25.61 4.96
CA TYR A 8 11.20 -25.11 6.33
C TYR A 8 11.20 -23.57 6.37
N THR A 9 12.15 -22.96 5.68
CA THR A 9 12.26 -21.49 5.58
C THR A 9 11.01 -20.86 4.95
N ARG A 10 10.48 -21.46 3.88
CA ARG A 10 9.24 -20.99 3.24
C ARG A 10 8.03 -21.15 4.17
N GLU A 11 7.94 -22.24 4.88
CA GLU A 11 6.83 -22.49 5.80
C GLU A 11 6.87 -21.51 6.98
N ARG A 12 8.05 -21.22 7.49
CA ARG A 12 8.28 -20.22 8.52
C ARG A 12 7.88 -18.84 8.06
N ALA A 13 8.31 -18.42 6.86
CA ALA A 13 7.93 -17.12 6.29
C ALA A 13 6.40 -16.99 6.11
N ARG A 14 5.70 -18.07 5.69
CA ARG A 14 4.23 -18.07 5.62
C ARG A 14 3.58 -17.87 6.99
N MET A 15 4.13 -18.50 8.02
CA MET A 15 3.59 -18.36 9.39
C MET A 15 3.86 -16.96 9.96
N GLU A 16 5.04 -16.41 9.73
CA GLU A 16 5.41 -15.06 10.15
C GLU A 16 4.51 -14.01 9.49
N LEU A 17 4.28 -14.12 8.17
CA LEU A 17 3.34 -13.25 7.47
C LEU A 17 1.92 -13.41 7.99
N ALA A 18 1.46 -14.63 8.27
CA ALA A 18 0.14 -14.87 8.83
C ALA A 18 -0.03 -14.23 10.21
N LEU A 19 0.99 -14.28 11.07
CA LEU A 19 0.97 -13.61 12.37
C LEU A 19 0.91 -12.09 12.23
N ARG A 20 1.65 -11.51 11.26
CA ARG A 20 1.61 -10.08 10.97
C ARG A 20 0.23 -9.66 10.45
N PHE A 21 -0.41 -10.46 9.60
CA PHE A 21 -1.78 -10.24 9.17
C PHE A 21 -2.79 -10.33 10.32
N LEU A 22 -2.60 -11.29 11.24
CA LEU A 22 -3.42 -11.41 12.44
C LEU A 22 -3.29 -10.19 13.35
N SER A 23 -2.09 -9.63 13.52
CA SER A 23 -1.88 -8.42 14.33
C SER A 23 -2.61 -7.20 13.76
N HIS A 24 -2.86 -7.18 12.45
CA HIS A 24 -3.66 -6.17 11.75
C HIS A 24 -5.14 -6.54 11.64
N GLU A 25 -5.61 -7.54 12.38
CA GLU A 25 -7.00 -7.99 12.41
C GLU A 25 -7.53 -8.49 11.05
N ALA A 26 -6.62 -9.03 10.21
CA ALA A 26 -7.00 -9.57 8.91
C ALA A 26 -7.94 -10.77 9.05
N ARG A 27 -8.84 -10.91 8.09
CA ARG A 27 -9.78 -12.04 8.01
C ARG A 27 -9.08 -13.33 7.62
N THR A 28 -9.58 -14.45 8.08
CA THR A 28 -9.04 -15.79 7.74
C THR A 28 -8.92 -16.00 6.24
N GLN A 29 -9.91 -15.54 5.46
CA GLN A 29 -9.90 -15.66 4.01
C GLN A 29 -8.76 -14.86 3.37
N THR A 30 -8.51 -13.65 3.85
CA THR A 30 -7.40 -12.80 3.40
C THR A 30 -6.07 -13.44 3.72
N ILE A 31 -5.88 -13.92 4.97
CA ILE A 31 -4.66 -14.61 5.38
C ILE A 31 -4.41 -15.84 4.50
N ARG A 32 -5.46 -16.67 4.28
CA ARG A 32 -5.36 -17.84 3.42
C ARG A 32 -4.95 -17.49 1.98
N ALA A 33 -5.56 -16.44 1.41
CA ALA A 33 -5.26 -16.00 0.04
C ALA A 33 -3.80 -15.55 -0.14
N TRP A 34 -3.21 -14.92 0.87
CA TRP A 34 -1.85 -14.37 0.80
C TRP A 34 -0.76 -15.35 1.25
N THR A 35 -1.05 -16.22 2.21
CA THR A 35 -0.06 -17.14 2.79
C THR A 35 -0.17 -18.57 2.27
N GLY A 36 -1.33 -18.95 1.73
CA GLY A 36 -1.63 -20.34 1.32
C GLY A 36 -1.80 -21.30 2.50
N LEU A 37 -1.90 -20.80 3.74
CA LEU A 37 -2.13 -21.64 4.92
C LEU A 37 -3.60 -22.14 4.95
N SER A 38 -3.81 -23.34 5.48
CA SER A 38 -5.17 -23.87 5.70
C SER A 38 -5.87 -23.14 6.85
N ASP A 39 -7.20 -23.12 6.80
CA ASP A 39 -8.04 -22.49 7.83
C ASP A 39 -7.76 -23.03 9.23
N ASP A 40 -7.47 -24.33 9.36
CA ASP A 40 -7.16 -24.94 10.65
C ASP A 40 -5.81 -24.49 11.20
N ARG A 41 -4.80 -24.30 10.34
CA ARG A 41 -3.52 -23.72 10.76
C ARG A 41 -3.68 -22.26 11.18
N ILE A 42 -4.45 -21.47 10.45
CA ILE A 42 -4.74 -20.08 10.80
C ILE A 42 -5.48 -20.01 12.14
N ARG A 43 -6.45 -20.91 12.39
CA ARG A 43 -7.17 -21.00 13.68
C ARG A 43 -6.24 -21.36 14.84
N LYS A 44 -5.28 -22.27 14.61
CA LYS A 44 -4.27 -22.63 15.63
C LYS A 44 -3.34 -21.45 15.92
N LEU A 45 -2.85 -20.76 14.88
CA LEU A 45 -2.03 -19.55 15.01
C LEU A 45 -2.78 -18.45 15.77
N TYR A 46 -4.04 -18.20 15.42
CA TYR A 46 -4.87 -17.23 16.13
C TYR A 46 -4.99 -17.54 17.63
N ARG A 47 -5.27 -18.79 18.00
CA ARG A 47 -5.36 -19.22 19.41
C ARG A 47 -4.03 -19.02 20.14
N ALA A 48 -2.92 -19.43 19.53
CA ALA A 48 -1.59 -19.24 20.09
C ALA A 48 -1.25 -17.75 20.27
N TYR A 49 -1.51 -16.92 19.26
CA TYR A 49 -1.29 -15.49 19.32
C TYR A 49 -2.09 -14.81 20.44
N MET A 50 -3.37 -15.16 20.57
CA MET A 50 -4.24 -14.63 21.63
C MET A 50 -3.78 -15.01 23.03
N SER A 51 -3.30 -16.25 23.23
CA SER A 51 -2.79 -16.71 24.53
C SER A 51 -1.50 -15.99 24.92
N GLN A 52 -0.64 -15.65 23.94
CA GLN A 52 0.63 -14.98 24.19
C GLN A 52 0.49 -13.48 24.44
N THR A 53 -0.34 -12.81 23.65
CA THR A 53 -0.42 -11.33 23.67
C THR A 53 -1.35 -10.79 24.75
N ARG A 54 -2.18 -11.62 25.38
CA ARG A 54 -3.27 -11.20 26.29
C ARG A 54 -4.19 -10.11 25.70
N ARG A 55 -4.09 -9.84 24.40
CA ARG A 55 -4.94 -8.89 23.68
C ARG A 55 -6.11 -9.65 23.05
N HIS A 56 -7.30 -9.20 23.35
CA HIS A 56 -8.49 -9.71 22.68
C HIS A 56 -8.65 -8.99 21.32
N LEU A 57 -8.12 -9.58 20.24
CA LEU A 57 -8.34 -9.05 18.89
C LEU A 57 -9.74 -9.43 18.43
N PRO A 58 -10.52 -8.47 17.93
CA PRO A 58 -11.83 -8.76 17.37
C PRO A 58 -11.69 -9.63 16.14
N ARG A 59 -12.45 -10.71 16.09
CA ARG A 59 -12.51 -11.57 14.91
C ARG A 59 -13.61 -11.07 13.98
N HIS A 60 -13.22 -10.39 12.92
CA HIS A 60 -14.16 -9.91 11.93
C HIS A 60 -14.79 -11.08 11.15
N ARG A 61 -16.11 -11.20 11.22
CA ARG A 61 -16.91 -12.18 10.47
C ARG A 61 -17.57 -11.52 9.26
N GLY A 62 -17.95 -12.32 8.27
CA GLY A 62 -18.66 -11.85 7.08
C GLY A 62 -17.74 -11.67 5.86
N LYS A 63 -18.27 -11.07 4.80
CA LYS A 63 -17.55 -10.85 3.54
C LYS A 63 -16.48 -9.76 3.70
N SER A 64 -15.35 -9.93 3.00
CA SER A 64 -14.32 -8.89 2.91
C SER A 64 -14.86 -7.65 2.21
N PRO A 65 -14.34 -6.46 2.49
CA PRO A 65 -14.71 -5.23 1.78
C PRO A 65 -14.55 -5.41 0.27
N HIS A 66 -15.53 -4.96 -0.49
CA HIS A 66 -15.54 -5.05 -1.96
C HIS A 66 -16.14 -3.83 -2.66
N GLN A 67 -16.53 -2.80 -1.88
CA GLN A 67 -17.15 -1.60 -2.42
C GLN A 67 -16.09 -0.53 -2.75
N ILE A 68 -15.93 -0.23 -4.02
CA ILE A 68 -14.99 0.78 -4.52
C ILE A 68 -15.38 2.17 -4.02
N ALA A 69 -16.67 2.47 -4.04
CA ALA A 69 -17.22 3.74 -3.56
C ALA A 69 -16.83 4.06 -2.11
N TYR A 70 -16.39 3.08 -1.32
CA TYR A 70 -15.87 3.33 0.01
C TYR A 70 -14.71 4.33 0.00
N PHE A 71 -13.80 4.25 -0.95
CA PHE A 71 -12.61 5.10 -1.01
C PHE A 71 -12.90 6.52 -1.51
N THR A 72 -14.04 6.72 -2.17
CA THR A 72 -14.41 8.00 -2.79
C THR A 72 -15.61 8.70 -2.14
N ARG A 73 -16.30 8.02 -1.20
CA ARG A 73 -17.57 8.50 -0.63
C ARG A 73 -17.48 9.76 0.23
N SER A 74 -16.32 10.05 0.79
CA SER A 74 -16.11 11.25 1.61
C SER A 74 -14.74 11.85 1.36
N GLN A 75 -14.60 13.16 1.56
CA GLN A 75 -13.36 13.89 1.40
C GLN A 75 -12.23 13.30 2.25
N ARG A 76 -12.53 12.92 3.50
CA ARG A 76 -11.57 12.28 4.41
C ARG A 76 -11.08 10.95 3.87
N LEU A 77 -11.97 10.07 3.43
CA LEU A 77 -11.59 8.77 2.88
C LEU A 77 -10.84 8.90 1.56
N GLN A 78 -11.12 9.90 0.74
CA GLN A 78 -10.34 10.20 -0.45
C GLN A 78 -8.90 10.61 -0.09
N GLN A 79 -8.71 11.44 0.94
CA GLN A 79 -7.38 11.82 1.44
C GLN A 79 -6.64 10.60 1.99
N GLU A 80 -7.28 9.83 2.87
CA GLU A 80 -6.71 8.62 3.45
C GLU A 80 -6.32 7.60 2.36
N SER A 81 -7.18 7.41 1.37
CA SER A 81 -6.93 6.50 0.23
C SER A 81 -5.76 6.99 -0.64
N ALA A 82 -5.64 8.29 -0.86
CA ALA A 82 -4.54 8.87 -1.63
C ALA A 82 -3.20 8.67 -0.90
N VAL A 83 -3.16 8.93 0.41
CA VAL A 83 -1.94 8.69 1.22
C VAL A 83 -1.56 7.22 1.22
N LEU A 84 -2.52 6.32 1.50
CA LEU A 84 -2.26 4.88 1.47
C LEU A 84 -1.77 4.42 0.10
N ALA A 85 -2.41 4.85 -0.99
CA ALA A 85 -2.01 4.51 -2.34
C ALA A 85 -0.61 5.05 -2.70
N SER A 86 -0.24 6.23 -2.19
CA SER A 86 1.11 6.78 -2.34
C SER A 86 2.15 5.89 -1.65
N VAL A 87 1.89 5.47 -0.41
CA VAL A 87 2.80 4.58 0.33
C VAL A 87 2.91 3.22 -0.34
N LEU A 88 1.78 2.63 -0.79
CA LEU A 88 1.77 1.37 -1.54
C LEU A 88 2.59 1.45 -2.84
N SER A 89 2.55 2.60 -3.51
CA SER A 89 3.33 2.83 -4.73
C SER A 89 4.81 3.02 -4.45
N LEU A 90 5.16 3.76 -3.40
CA LEU A 90 6.54 4.00 -2.97
C LEU A 90 7.24 2.69 -2.59
N LEU A 91 6.54 1.79 -1.90
CA LEU A 91 7.06 0.47 -1.52
C LEU A 91 6.93 -0.59 -2.63
N GLY A 92 6.43 -0.21 -3.81
CA GLY A 92 6.33 -1.11 -4.96
C GLY A 92 5.25 -2.19 -4.85
N VAL A 93 4.33 -2.09 -3.89
CA VAL A 93 3.18 -3.01 -3.77
C VAL A 93 2.23 -2.86 -4.96
N VAL A 94 2.07 -1.62 -5.42
CA VAL A 94 1.25 -1.25 -6.58
C VAL A 94 2.10 -0.45 -7.55
N ARG A 95 2.04 -0.79 -8.83
CA ARG A 95 2.66 0.03 -9.87
C ARG A 95 1.78 1.25 -10.14
N ALA A 96 2.32 2.44 -9.93
CA ALA A 96 1.66 3.67 -10.36
C ALA A 96 1.68 3.69 -11.89
N SER A 97 0.58 3.34 -12.54
CA SER A 97 0.38 3.69 -13.95
C SER A 97 0.08 5.19 -14.02
N VAL A 98 1.13 6.00 -13.95
CA VAL A 98 1.00 7.43 -14.26
C VAL A 98 0.66 7.49 -15.75
N PRO A 99 -0.51 8.02 -16.16
CA PRO A 99 -0.78 8.21 -17.57
C PRO A 99 0.32 9.14 -18.11
N ALA A 100 0.98 8.74 -19.18
CA ALA A 100 2.02 9.48 -19.88
C ALA A 100 1.44 10.74 -20.57
N GLY A 101 0.88 11.65 -19.79
CA GLY A 101 0.19 12.86 -20.25
C GLY A 101 0.19 13.99 -19.25
N ALA A 102 0.68 13.79 -18.04
CA ALA A 102 0.93 14.88 -17.12
C ALA A 102 2.27 15.51 -17.48
N SER A 103 2.27 16.36 -18.50
CA SER A 103 3.34 17.33 -18.72
C SER A 103 3.53 18.10 -17.42
N PRO A 104 4.76 18.25 -16.90
CA PRO A 104 5.01 19.08 -15.74
C PRO A 104 4.76 20.54 -16.14
N ALA A 105 3.48 20.95 -16.09
CA ALA A 105 3.13 22.32 -16.30
C ALA A 105 3.67 23.15 -15.13
N ALA A 106 4.68 23.96 -15.45
CA ALA A 106 5.14 25.12 -14.72
C ALA A 106 5.55 24.89 -13.25
N ARG A 107 6.76 24.42 -13.06
CA ARG A 107 7.55 24.86 -11.89
C ARG A 107 7.58 26.38 -11.88
N PRO A 108 7.19 27.03 -10.78
CA PRO A 108 7.50 28.45 -10.62
C PRO A 108 9.02 28.57 -10.67
N THR A 109 9.53 29.23 -11.69
CA THR A 109 10.93 29.65 -11.79
C THR A 109 11.16 30.67 -10.68
N LEU A 110 11.73 30.21 -9.55
CA LEU A 110 12.42 31.09 -8.64
C LEU A 110 13.70 31.52 -9.37
N SER A 111 13.61 32.65 -10.07
CA SER A 111 14.75 33.37 -10.59
C SER A 111 15.55 33.92 -9.42
N GLY A 112 16.73 33.38 -9.20
CA GLY A 112 17.61 33.82 -8.13
C GLY A 112 18.82 32.89 -8.05
N ALA A 113 19.83 33.24 -8.81
CA ALA A 113 21.20 32.78 -8.85
C ALA A 113 21.75 32.01 -7.65
N ALA A 114 22.19 30.77 -7.88
CA ALA A 114 23.49 30.27 -7.44
C ALA A 114 23.80 28.99 -8.25
N ARG A 115 24.69 29.12 -9.20
CA ARG A 115 25.38 27.99 -9.84
C ARG A 115 26.19 27.28 -8.75
N VAL A 116 25.72 26.07 -8.39
CA VAL A 116 26.57 25.12 -7.66
C VAL A 116 27.26 24.24 -8.70
N PRO A 117 28.61 24.16 -8.69
CA PRO A 117 29.33 23.38 -9.66
C PRO A 117 29.10 21.89 -9.45
N ALA A 118 29.09 21.22 -10.58
CA ALA A 118 28.93 19.78 -10.71
C ALA A 118 30.02 18.99 -9.96
N ARG A 119 29.58 17.82 -9.50
CA ARG A 119 30.43 16.63 -9.32
C ARG A 119 31.41 16.63 -8.16
N VAL A 120 30.90 16.28 -7.00
CA VAL A 120 31.73 15.53 -6.03
C VAL A 120 31.48 14.05 -6.31
N ILE A 121 32.44 13.42 -6.98
CA ILE A 121 32.53 11.97 -7.05
C ILE A 121 33.02 11.54 -5.66
N VAL A 122 32.13 10.96 -4.85
CA VAL A 122 32.51 10.26 -3.63
C VAL A 122 32.82 8.81 -4.04
N PRO A 123 34.10 8.37 -4.01
CA PRO A 123 34.43 6.97 -4.23
C PRO A 123 34.06 6.20 -2.96
N GLY A 124 33.11 5.25 -3.06
CA GLY A 124 32.79 4.33 -1.97
C GLY A 124 31.32 4.29 -1.53
N ALA A 125 30.39 4.89 -2.26
CA ALA A 125 28.99 4.59 -2.05
C ALA A 125 28.73 3.15 -2.54
N PRO A 126 28.17 2.23 -1.69
CA PRO A 126 27.74 0.94 -2.18
C PRO A 126 26.70 1.18 -3.26
N ALA A 127 26.86 0.50 -4.39
CA ALA A 127 25.92 0.49 -5.48
C ALA A 127 24.51 0.32 -4.90
N THR A 128 23.60 1.24 -5.26
CA THR A 128 22.18 1.09 -4.97
C THR A 128 21.73 -0.24 -5.53
N THR A 129 21.69 -1.24 -4.67
CA THR A 129 21.16 -2.57 -4.98
C THR A 129 19.71 -2.33 -5.38
N SER A 130 19.45 -2.48 -6.67
CA SER A 130 18.09 -2.46 -7.20
C SER A 130 17.30 -3.50 -6.41
N LEU A 131 16.12 -3.13 -5.89
CA LEU A 131 15.18 -4.04 -5.21
C LEU A 131 14.80 -5.28 -6.04
N ALA A 132 15.25 -5.36 -7.30
CA ALA A 132 15.12 -6.50 -8.17
C ALA A 132 16.12 -7.65 -7.82
N ASP A 133 17.23 -7.36 -7.10
CA ASP A 133 18.29 -8.35 -6.85
C ASP A 133 18.21 -9.04 -5.47
N VAL A 134 17.23 -8.70 -4.63
CA VAL A 134 16.95 -9.45 -3.39
C VAL A 134 16.03 -10.66 -3.66
N SER A 135 16.13 -11.24 -4.83
CA SER A 135 15.41 -12.47 -5.21
C SER A 135 16.14 -13.74 -4.78
N GLY A 136 16.56 -13.81 -3.54
CA GLY A 136 16.85 -15.09 -2.89
C GLY A 136 15.54 -15.78 -2.50
N SER A 137 14.99 -16.63 -3.38
CA SER A 137 13.98 -17.68 -3.15
C SER A 137 12.69 -17.37 -2.35
N ALA A 138 12.33 -16.12 -2.08
CA ALA A 138 11.04 -15.78 -1.51
C ALA A 138 9.94 -15.85 -2.60
N LEU A 139 8.85 -16.56 -2.31
CA LEU A 139 7.68 -16.57 -3.21
C LEU A 139 7.20 -15.13 -3.43
N PRO A 140 7.02 -14.66 -4.67
CA PRO A 140 6.68 -13.26 -4.96
C PRO A 140 5.46 -12.73 -4.20
N GLY A 141 4.52 -13.63 -3.85
CA GLY A 141 3.35 -13.29 -3.06
C GLY A 141 3.65 -13.01 -1.57
N LEU A 142 4.63 -13.67 -0.98
CA LEU A 142 5.00 -13.46 0.43
C LEU A 142 5.68 -12.11 0.61
N THR A 143 6.69 -11.81 -0.22
CA THR A 143 7.38 -10.50 -0.20
C THR A 143 6.39 -9.35 -0.41
N ARG A 144 5.44 -9.50 -1.34
CA ARG A 144 4.40 -8.50 -1.55
C ARG A 144 3.48 -8.36 -0.34
N GLY A 145 3.19 -9.45 0.36
CA GLY A 145 2.41 -9.43 1.60
C GLY A 145 3.13 -8.70 2.74
N GLU A 146 4.43 -8.89 2.86
CA GLU A 146 5.28 -8.19 3.82
C GLU A 146 5.31 -6.68 3.53
N LEU A 147 5.56 -6.29 2.28
CA LEU A 147 5.53 -4.89 1.85
C LEU A 147 4.14 -4.24 2.05
N LEU A 148 3.06 -5.00 1.88
CA LEU A 148 1.71 -4.52 2.18
C LEU A 148 1.53 -4.21 3.68
N CYS A 149 2.05 -5.06 4.57
CA CYS A 149 2.04 -4.80 6.01
C CYS A 149 2.85 -3.55 6.35
N GLU A 150 4.06 -3.42 5.79
CA GLU A 150 4.91 -2.24 5.99
C GLU A 150 4.24 -0.96 5.49
N ALA A 151 3.61 -1.02 4.32
CA ALA A 151 2.84 0.10 3.78
C ALA A 151 1.69 0.51 4.70
N PHE A 152 0.97 -0.45 5.25
CA PHE A 152 -0.13 -0.17 6.16
C PHE A 152 0.35 0.36 7.50
N GLU A 153 1.44 -0.16 8.03
CA GLU A 153 2.07 0.33 9.26
C GLU A 153 2.57 1.77 9.08
N ALA A 154 3.28 2.05 7.99
CA ALA A 154 3.70 3.42 7.65
C ALA A 154 2.50 4.37 7.48
N PHE A 155 1.45 3.92 6.80
CA PHE A 155 0.20 4.69 6.66
C PHE A 155 -0.43 5.00 8.02
N ARG A 156 -0.46 4.05 8.95
CA ARG A 156 -0.98 4.25 10.32
C ARG A 156 -0.13 5.19 11.15
N LEU A 157 1.18 5.24 10.92
CA LEU A 157 2.07 6.23 11.55
C LEU A 157 1.81 7.63 11.00
N LEU A 158 1.60 7.78 9.69
CA LEU A 158 1.29 9.06 9.06
C LEU A 158 -0.10 9.58 9.45
N LEU A 159 -1.08 8.70 9.56
CA LEU A 159 -2.47 9.01 9.86
C LEU A 159 -3.01 8.08 10.98
N PRO A 160 -2.69 8.34 12.26
CA PRO A 160 -3.11 7.47 13.37
C PRO A 160 -4.63 7.33 13.52
N SER A 161 -5.38 8.37 13.16
CA SER A 161 -6.85 8.41 13.22
C SER A 161 -7.54 7.92 11.95
N ALA A 162 -6.81 7.32 11.01
CA ALA A 162 -7.39 6.87 9.74
C ALA A 162 -8.48 5.80 9.96
N GLN A 163 -9.53 5.90 9.16
CA GLN A 163 -10.68 4.97 9.18
C GLN A 163 -10.46 3.72 8.31
N ILE A 164 -9.48 3.77 7.40
CA ILE A 164 -9.17 2.65 6.52
C ILE A 164 -8.57 1.50 7.35
N SER A 165 -9.27 0.37 7.40
CA SER A 165 -8.78 -0.86 8.03
C SER A 165 -7.79 -1.60 7.13
N PHE A 166 -7.05 -2.58 7.69
CA PHE A 166 -6.14 -3.43 6.93
C PHE A 166 -6.85 -4.16 5.78
N GLU A 167 -8.07 -4.66 5.99
CA GLU A 167 -8.87 -5.30 4.94
C GLU A 167 -9.20 -4.36 3.78
N HIS A 168 -9.50 -3.08 4.06
CA HIS A 168 -9.66 -2.07 3.02
C HIS A 168 -8.34 -1.77 2.30
N ALA A 169 -7.21 -1.78 3.02
CA ALA A 169 -5.89 -1.60 2.41
C ALA A 169 -5.54 -2.75 1.45
N VAL A 170 -5.82 -4.00 1.85
CA VAL A 170 -5.68 -5.19 0.98
C VAL A 170 -6.56 -5.06 -0.26
N PHE A 171 -7.82 -4.64 -0.08
CA PHE A 171 -8.74 -4.46 -1.19
C PHE A 171 -8.27 -3.35 -2.14
N LEU A 172 -7.86 -2.19 -1.61
CA LEU A 172 -7.31 -1.08 -2.41
C LEU A 172 -6.09 -1.52 -3.22
N ALA A 173 -5.11 -2.17 -2.56
CA ALA A 173 -3.90 -2.66 -3.21
C ALA A 173 -4.22 -3.67 -4.34
N THR A 174 -5.21 -4.53 -4.11
CA THR A 174 -5.64 -5.53 -5.10
C THR A 174 -6.37 -4.87 -6.27
N ALA A 175 -7.30 -3.94 -6.01
CA ALA A 175 -8.05 -3.22 -7.04
C ALA A 175 -7.15 -2.34 -7.91
N LEU A 176 -6.18 -1.64 -7.30
CA LEU A 176 -5.19 -0.85 -8.02
C LEU A 176 -4.23 -1.72 -8.85
N ALA A 177 -3.84 -2.89 -8.33
CA ALA A 177 -2.97 -3.81 -9.08
C ALA A 177 -3.67 -4.42 -10.29
N ARG A 178 -4.97 -4.69 -10.20
CA ARG A 178 -5.80 -5.15 -11.33
C ARG A 178 -6.04 -4.03 -12.35
N GLY A 179 -6.23 -2.80 -11.86
CA GLY A 179 -6.48 -1.64 -12.70
C GLY A 179 -7.79 -1.68 -13.48
N ASP A 180 -8.69 -2.60 -13.12
CA ASP A 180 -10.00 -2.79 -13.77
C ASP A 180 -11.06 -1.82 -13.26
N GLN A 181 -10.99 -1.45 -12.00
CA GLN A 181 -12.00 -0.66 -11.29
C GLN A 181 -11.46 0.66 -10.75
N LEU A 182 -10.26 0.63 -10.16
CA LEU A 182 -9.58 1.80 -9.61
C LEU A 182 -8.27 2.08 -10.34
N ARG A 183 -7.91 3.34 -10.42
CA ARG A 183 -6.63 3.80 -10.93
C ARG A 183 -6.06 4.91 -10.06
N LEU A 184 -4.76 5.10 -10.16
CA LEU A 184 -4.09 6.28 -9.63
C LEU A 184 -4.09 7.35 -10.73
N GLY A 185 -4.51 8.55 -10.37
CA GLY A 185 -4.48 9.73 -11.23
C GLY A 185 -3.82 10.90 -10.53
N GLY A 186 -3.45 11.93 -11.29
CA GLY A 186 -3.00 13.20 -10.75
C GLY A 186 -4.17 14.17 -10.61
N CYS A 187 -4.16 14.99 -9.56
CA CYS A 187 -5.06 16.12 -9.43
C CYS A 187 -4.83 17.10 -10.60
N SER A 188 -5.90 17.57 -11.23
CA SER A 188 -5.81 18.54 -12.34
C SER A 188 -5.16 19.87 -11.94
N ASP A 189 -5.27 20.25 -10.69
CA ASP A 189 -4.84 21.56 -10.20
C ASP A 189 -3.43 21.55 -9.58
N CYS A 190 -3.10 20.53 -8.77
CA CYS A 190 -1.82 20.49 -8.05
C CYS A 190 -0.95 19.26 -8.36
N GLY A 191 -1.43 18.32 -9.20
CA GLY A 191 -0.69 17.11 -9.57
C GLY A 191 -0.59 16.05 -8.47
N SER A 192 -1.13 16.27 -7.26
CA SER A 192 -1.07 15.28 -6.19
C SER A 192 -1.84 14.00 -6.55
N LEU A 193 -1.35 12.87 -6.05
CA LEU A 193 -1.92 11.56 -6.34
C LEU A 193 -3.35 11.45 -5.78
N VAL A 194 -4.25 10.90 -6.58
CA VAL A 194 -5.66 10.68 -6.20
C VAL A 194 -6.09 9.30 -6.67
N VAL A 195 -6.86 8.61 -5.83
CA VAL A 195 -7.52 7.36 -6.21
C VAL A 195 -8.83 7.69 -6.91
N THR A 196 -9.02 7.16 -8.11
CA THR A 196 -10.20 7.41 -8.93
C THR A 196 -10.75 6.12 -9.50
N GLU A 197 -12.03 6.12 -9.83
CA GLU A 197 -12.61 5.06 -10.63
C GLU A 197 -12.07 5.09 -12.06
N ARG A 198 -11.84 3.93 -12.64
CA ARG A 198 -11.24 3.80 -13.98
C ARG A 198 -11.97 4.59 -15.06
N PHE A 199 -13.30 4.59 -15.00
CA PHE A 199 -14.15 5.21 -16.03
C PHE A 199 -14.55 6.65 -15.71
N THR A 200 -13.92 7.30 -14.74
CA THR A 200 -14.15 8.71 -14.46
C THR A 200 -13.63 9.55 -15.63
N LEU A 201 -14.55 10.20 -16.35
CA LEU A 201 -14.25 11.08 -17.50
C LEU A 201 -14.00 12.53 -17.07
N ARG A 202 -14.40 12.89 -15.87
CA ARG A 202 -14.24 14.25 -15.34
C ARG A 202 -12.80 14.48 -14.86
N ALA A 203 -12.33 15.73 -14.98
CA ALA A 203 -11.09 16.16 -14.35
C ALA A 203 -11.16 15.88 -12.85
N VAL A 204 -10.17 15.16 -12.33
CA VAL A 204 -10.15 14.75 -10.94
C VAL A 204 -9.40 15.78 -10.12
N ARG A 205 -10.04 16.30 -9.09
CA ARG A 205 -9.43 17.21 -8.14
C ARG A 205 -9.20 16.50 -6.81
N CYS A 206 -8.06 16.76 -6.19
CA CYS A 206 -7.82 16.27 -4.84
C CYS A 206 -8.76 16.98 -3.86
N PRO A 207 -9.05 16.40 -2.69
CA PRO A 207 -9.94 17.02 -1.69
C PRO A 207 -9.53 18.42 -1.26
N HIS A 208 -8.23 18.69 -1.23
CA HIS A 208 -7.71 20.03 -0.90
C HIS A 208 -8.08 21.06 -1.96
N CYS A 209 -7.81 20.79 -3.24
CA CYS A 209 -8.13 21.71 -4.34
C CYS A 209 -9.64 21.86 -4.56
N ALA A 210 -10.42 20.80 -4.31
CA ALA A 210 -11.88 20.86 -4.39
C ALA A 210 -12.48 21.76 -3.32
N GLY A 211 -11.93 21.74 -2.08
CA GLY A 211 -12.38 22.59 -0.97
C GLY A 211 -12.06 24.07 -1.18
N THR A 212 -10.92 24.40 -1.75
CA THR A 212 -10.51 25.80 -2.02
C THR A 212 -11.33 26.45 -3.12
N ALA A 213 -11.91 25.69 -4.04
CA ALA A 213 -12.79 26.22 -5.08
C ALA A 213 -14.17 26.65 -4.53
N GLN A 214 -14.67 25.97 -3.50
CA GLN A 214 -15.96 26.30 -2.86
C GLN A 214 -15.89 27.53 -1.95
N SER A 215 -14.71 27.90 -1.45
CA SER A 215 -14.55 29.09 -0.59
C SER A 215 -14.36 30.40 -1.39
N ARG A 216 -14.32 30.34 -2.73
CA ARG A 216 -14.16 31.50 -3.62
C ARG A 216 -15.44 31.90 -4.37
N SER A 217 -16.52 31.17 -4.17
CA SER A 217 -17.88 31.49 -4.69
C SER A 217 -18.78 32.03 -3.58
#